data_d1c4dba5efd12f9a5081d7062b474c09
#
_entry.id   d1c4dba5efd12f9a5081d7062b474c09
#
_cell.length_a   1.000
_cell.length_b   1.000
_cell.length_c   1.000
_cell.angle_alpha   90.00
_cell.angle_beta   90.00
_cell.angle_gamma   90.00
#
_symmetry.space_group_name_H-M   'P 1'
#
loop_
_entity.id
_entity.type
_entity.pdbx_description
1 polymer ?
#
loop_
_entity_poly.entity_id
_entity_poly.type
_entity_poly.pdbx_seq_one_letter_code
_entity_poly.pdbx_strand_id
1 'polypeptide(L)'
;MSMTSTEREQRIHQYERGPLRLHDALHLVPDEAVKWRPAPGKWSAHEVVCHCADSEMNGAMRLRYVLAEKEPVIMGYDQDAWARIFDYHSRPLEPALSVVEAVRAHTTALLRALPDDAWSRVGRHTESGPYSVEAWLRIYSDHLEGHARQIERNLDAWRSGARTASAP
;
A
#
# COMPACT_ATOMS: atom_id res chain seq x y z
N MET A 1 15.08 -6.39 17.04
CA MET A 1 16.41 -6.47 16.39
C MET A 1 16.42 -5.51 15.22
N SER A 2 17.51 -4.77 15.03
CA SER A 2 17.72 -3.91 13.87
C SER A 2 17.91 -4.76 12.61
N MET A 3 17.47 -4.24 11.45
CA MET A 3 17.71 -4.90 10.17
C MET A 3 19.20 -4.87 9.78
N THR A 4 19.69 -5.95 9.20
CA THR A 4 20.99 -5.96 8.52
C THR A 4 20.92 -5.16 7.21
N SER A 5 22.08 -4.75 6.68
CA SER A 5 22.15 -4.06 5.38
C SER A 5 21.56 -4.92 4.25
N THR A 6 21.77 -6.23 4.30
CA THR A 6 21.20 -7.18 3.32
C THR A 6 19.67 -7.23 3.40
N GLU A 7 19.11 -7.29 4.61
CA GLU A 7 17.65 -7.27 4.80
C GLU A 7 17.05 -5.94 4.35
N ARG A 8 17.72 -4.80 4.59
CA ARG A 8 17.28 -3.48 4.11
C ARG A 8 17.21 -3.47 2.59
N GLU A 9 18.25 -3.91 1.90
CA GLU A 9 18.28 -3.93 0.43
C GLU A 9 17.20 -4.85 -0.15
N GLN A 10 17.00 -6.03 0.43
CA GLN A 10 15.92 -6.93 0.02
C GLN A 10 14.54 -6.27 0.15
N ARG A 11 14.30 -5.56 1.26
CA ARG A 11 13.05 -4.86 1.49
C ARG A 11 12.88 -3.62 0.61
N ILE A 12 13.94 -2.88 0.32
CA ILE A 12 13.91 -1.78 -0.64
C ILE A 12 13.56 -2.31 -2.03
N HIS A 13 14.17 -3.41 -2.44
CA HIS A 13 13.84 -4.05 -3.71
C HIS A 13 12.37 -4.53 -3.76
N GLN A 14 11.85 -5.12 -2.68
CA GLN A 14 10.45 -5.51 -2.56
C GLN A 14 9.53 -4.29 -2.64
N TYR A 15 9.86 -3.19 -1.94
CA TYR A 15 9.15 -1.92 -2.00
C TYR A 15 9.09 -1.37 -3.43
N GLU A 16 10.23 -1.34 -4.12
CA GLU A 16 10.35 -0.87 -5.49
C GLU A 16 9.49 -1.67 -6.48
N ARG A 17 9.40 -2.98 -6.31
CA ARG A 17 8.62 -3.86 -7.19
C ARG A 17 7.10 -3.89 -6.89
N GLY A 18 6.69 -3.30 -5.79
CA GLY A 18 5.29 -3.29 -5.37
C GLY A 18 4.29 -2.78 -6.43
N PRO A 19 4.57 -1.68 -7.15
CA PRO A 19 3.66 -1.20 -8.19
C PRO A 19 3.41 -2.23 -9.30
N LEU A 20 4.47 -2.89 -9.78
CA LEU A 20 4.34 -3.96 -10.78
C LEU A 20 3.48 -5.11 -10.25
N ARG A 21 3.71 -5.50 -9.00
CA ARG A 21 2.94 -6.59 -8.36
C ARG A 21 1.45 -6.24 -8.23
N LEU A 22 1.14 -4.98 -7.87
CA LEU A 22 -0.24 -4.49 -7.81
C LEU A 22 -0.90 -4.46 -9.20
N HIS A 23 -0.16 -3.97 -10.20
CA HIS A 23 -0.60 -3.91 -11.59
C HIS A 23 -0.90 -5.31 -12.14
N ASP A 24 0.01 -6.28 -11.93
CA ASP A 24 -0.16 -7.67 -12.39
C ASP A 24 -1.43 -8.30 -11.80
N ALA A 25 -1.68 -8.09 -10.50
CA ALA A 25 -2.89 -8.60 -9.85
C ALA A 25 -4.17 -7.95 -10.42
N LEU A 26 -4.15 -6.64 -10.65
CA LEU A 26 -5.29 -5.91 -11.22
C LEU A 26 -5.56 -6.30 -12.67
N HIS A 27 -4.52 -6.53 -13.48
CA HIS A 27 -4.63 -6.90 -14.89
C HIS A 27 -5.36 -8.24 -15.11
N LEU A 28 -5.36 -9.10 -14.10
CA LEU A 28 -6.09 -10.38 -14.14
C LEU A 28 -7.59 -10.24 -13.87
N VAL A 29 -8.03 -9.06 -13.39
CA VAL A 29 -9.42 -8.81 -13.00
C VAL A 29 -10.20 -8.30 -14.22
N PRO A 30 -11.24 -9.00 -14.67
CA PRO A 30 -12.07 -8.53 -15.78
C PRO A 30 -12.87 -7.28 -15.37
N ASP A 31 -13.21 -6.44 -16.35
CA ASP A 31 -13.85 -5.14 -16.11
C ASP A 31 -15.12 -5.22 -15.25
N GLU A 32 -15.94 -6.26 -15.46
CA GLU A 32 -17.15 -6.51 -14.68
C GLU A 32 -16.89 -6.87 -13.22
N ALA A 33 -15.67 -7.34 -12.88
CA ALA A 33 -15.29 -7.72 -11.52
C ALA A 33 -14.52 -6.62 -10.77
N VAL A 34 -13.96 -5.62 -11.46
CA VAL A 34 -13.11 -4.59 -10.86
C VAL A 34 -13.81 -3.86 -9.71
N LYS A 35 -15.09 -3.58 -9.84
CA LYS A 35 -15.90 -2.90 -8.82
C LYS A 35 -16.74 -3.84 -7.95
N TRP A 36 -16.62 -5.15 -8.15
CA TRP A 36 -17.32 -6.12 -7.33
C TRP A 36 -16.72 -6.22 -5.92
N ARG A 37 -17.56 -6.18 -4.90
CA ARG A 37 -17.18 -6.35 -3.49
C ARG A 37 -17.48 -7.76 -3.03
N PRO A 38 -16.53 -8.48 -2.40
CA PRO A 38 -16.74 -9.87 -1.97
C PRO A 38 -17.77 -10.03 -0.84
N ALA A 39 -18.00 -8.98 -0.06
CA ALA A 39 -19.03 -8.92 0.98
C ALA A 39 -19.34 -7.46 1.37
N PRO A 40 -20.45 -7.18 2.08
CA PRO A 40 -20.72 -5.87 2.66
C PRO A 40 -19.53 -5.39 3.53
N GLY A 41 -19.11 -4.14 3.34
CA GLY A 41 -17.98 -3.55 4.06
C GLY A 41 -16.59 -4.06 3.64
N LYS A 42 -16.48 -4.86 2.59
CA LYS A 42 -15.20 -5.25 1.98
C LYS A 42 -14.94 -4.45 0.72
N TRP A 43 -13.69 -4.10 0.50
CA TRP A 43 -13.28 -3.33 -0.67
C TRP A 43 -13.22 -4.17 -1.92
N SER A 44 -13.66 -3.58 -3.04
CA SER A 44 -13.42 -4.09 -4.39
C SER A 44 -11.95 -3.94 -4.78
N ALA A 45 -11.54 -4.58 -5.89
CA ALA A 45 -10.21 -4.36 -6.47
C ALA A 45 -9.95 -2.88 -6.78
N HIS A 46 -10.97 -2.18 -7.28
CA HIS A 46 -10.94 -0.74 -7.55
C HIS A 46 -10.62 0.08 -6.30
N GLU A 47 -11.35 -0.16 -5.22
CA GLU A 47 -11.17 0.58 -3.95
C GLU A 47 -9.81 0.29 -3.32
N VAL A 48 -9.32 -0.94 -3.44
CA VAL A 48 -7.97 -1.33 -3.00
C VAL A 48 -6.90 -0.49 -3.71
N VAL A 49 -7.00 -0.29 -5.02
CA VAL A 49 -6.03 0.53 -5.77
C VAL A 49 -6.09 1.99 -5.34
N CYS A 50 -7.28 2.56 -5.16
CA CYS A 50 -7.43 3.93 -4.66
C CYS A 50 -6.84 4.09 -3.25
N HIS A 51 -7.09 3.12 -2.37
CA HIS A 51 -6.46 3.07 -1.04
C HIS A 51 -4.94 3.01 -1.15
N CYS A 52 -4.39 2.19 -2.04
CA CYS A 52 -2.93 2.11 -2.22
C CYS A 52 -2.33 3.48 -2.59
N ALA A 53 -2.97 4.24 -3.47
CA ALA A 53 -2.50 5.58 -3.84
C ALA A 53 -2.46 6.53 -2.64
N ASP A 54 -3.54 6.63 -1.88
CA ASP A 54 -3.62 7.51 -0.71
C ASP A 54 -2.65 7.04 0.41
N SER A 55 -2.52 5.74 0.59
CA SER A 55 -1.58 5.16 1.57
C SER A 55 -0.12 5.39 1.19
N GLU A 56 0.24 5.29 -0.08
CA GLU A 56 1.63 5.56 -0.53
C GLU A 56 2.00 7.04 -0.37
N MET A 57 1.11 7.98 -0.72
CA MET A 57 1.33 9.41 -0.46
C MET A 57 1.55 9.67 1.03
N ASN A 58 0.65 9.18 1.88
CA ASN A 58 0.74 9.33 3.32
C ASN A 58 2.03 8.68 3.87
N GLY A 59 2.34 7.46 3.43
CA GLY A 59 3.55 6.74 3.82
C GLY A 59 4.83 7.46 3.45
N ALA A 60 4.91 8.00 2.24
CA ALA A 60 6.06 8.78 1.78
C ALA A 60 6.26 10.04 2.64
N MET A 61 5.20 10.72 3.04
CA MET A 61 5.28 11.86 3.95
C MET A 61 5.67 11.45 5.37
N ARG A 62 5.13 10.34 5.90
CA ARG A 62 5.52 9.78 7.21
C ARG A 62 7.01 9.49 7.29
N LEU A 63 7.58 8.87 6.24
CA LEU A 63 9.03 8.64 6.16
C LEU A 63 9.81 9.95 6.24
N ARG A 64 9.40 10.97 5.48
CA ARG A 64 10.06 12.29 5.47
C ARG A 64 9.99 12.98 6.83
N TYR A 65 8.86 12.91 7.52
CA TYR A 65 8.76 13.43 8.88
C TYR A 65 9.72 12.74 9.84
N VAL A 66 9.79 11.39 9.82
CA VAL A 66 10.73 10.65 10.67
C VAL A 66 12.19 11.00 10.36
N LEU A 67 12.51 11.23 9.09
CA LEU A 67 13.87 11.56 8.66
C LEU A 67 14.28 13.02 8.96
N ALA A 68 13.38 13.98 8.84
CA ALA A 68 13.71 15.39 8.83
C ALA A 68 13.36 16.12 10.13
N GLU A 69 12.26 15.74 10.79
CA GLU A 69 11.77 16.48 11.94
C GLU A 69 12.46 16.07 13.24
N LYS A 70 12.48 16.98 14.22
CA LYS A 70 13.18 16.75 15.51
C LYS A 70 12.43 15.75 16.41
N GLU A 71 11.11 15.87 16.49
CA GLU A 71 10.23 15.00 17.31
C GLU A 71 8.96 14.66 16.50
N PRO A 72 9.10 13.87 15.44
CA PRO A 72 8.00 13.66 14.52
C PRO A 72 6.84 12.90 15.16
N VAL A 73 5.63 13.45 14.99
CA VAL A 73 4.38 12.78 15.33
C VAL A 73 3.73 12.29 14.05
N ILE A 74 3.53 10.99 13.96
CA ILE A 74 2.94 10.33 12.81
C ILE A 74 1.47 10.06 13.10
N MET A 75 0.59 10.68 12.32
CA MET A 75 -0.85 10.55 12.51
C MET A 75 -1.36 9.23 11.94
N GLY A 76 -2.15 8.50 12.74
CA GLY A 76 -3.02 7.44 12.26
C GLY A 76 -4.20 8.01 11.46
N TYR A 77 -4.86 7.18 10.66
CA TYR A 77 -6.07 7.56 9.94
C TYR A 77 -7.01 6.35 9.74
N ASP A 78 -8.29 6.62 9.75
CA ASP A 78 -9.33 5.62 9.48
C ASP A 78 -9.44 5.41 7.96
N GLN A 79 -8.92 4.27 7.49
CA GLN A 79 -8.89 3.90 6.06
C GLN A 79 -10.30 3.72 5.48
N ASP A 80 -11.21 3.15 6.26
CA ASP A 80 -12.59 2.93 5.82
C ASP A 80 -13.37 4.27 5.75
N ALA A 81 -13.08 5.20 6.66
CA ALA A 81 -13.61 6.55 6.55
C ALA A 81 -13.10 7.27 5.31
N TRP A 82 -11.81 7.15 4.98
CA TRP A 82 -11.24 7.73 3.76
C TRP A 82 -11.87 7.13 2.51
N ALA A 83 -11.99 5.80 2.44
CA ALA A 83 -12.61 5.12 1.30
C ALA A 83 -14.04 5.62 1.05
N ARG A 84 -14.80 5.86 2.13
CA ARG A 84 -16.17 6.35 2.07
C ARG A 84 -16.27 7.84 1.74
N ILE A 85 -15.46 8.69 2.43
CA ILE A 85 -15.51 10.15 2.29
C ILE A 85 -14.99 10.59 0.92
N PHE A 86 -13.93 9.95 0.42
CA PHE A 86 -13.33 10.26 -0.88
C PHE A 86 -13.96 9.47 -2.03
N ASP A 87 -14.99 8.67 -1.73
CA ASP A 87 -15.71 7.87 -2.72
C ASP A 87 -14.78 7.08 -3.65
N TYR A 88 -13.95 6.20 -3.04
CA TYR A 88 -12.99 5.40 -3.81
C TYR A 88 -13.64 4.61 -4.95
N HIS A 89 -14.90 4.20 -4.77
CA HIS A 89 -15.62 3.41 -5.76
C HIS A 89 -15.87 4.15 -7.10
N SER A 90 -15.90 5.48 -7.10
CA SER A 90 -16.09 6.31 -8.31
C SER A 90 -14.82 7.02 -8.79
N ARG A 91 -13.70 6.92 -8.05
CA ARG A 91 -12.42 7.52 -8.45
C ARG A 91 -11.84 6.84 -9.69
N PRO A 92 -11.17 7.57 -10.59
CA PRO A 92 -10.49 6.96 -11.74
C PRO A 92 -9.26 6.17 -11.29
N LEU A 93 -9.06 4.95 -11.83
CA LEU A 93 -7.96 4.07 -11.46
C LEU A 93 -6.60 4.53 -12.00
N GLU A 94 -6.56 5.03 -13.21
CA GLU A 94 -5.30 5.37 -13.88
C GLU A 94 -4.47 6.43 -13.14
N PRO A 95 -5.04 7.55 -12.68
CA PRO A 95 -4.32 8.47 -11.81
C PRO A 95 -3.86 7.85 -10.49
N ALA A 96 -4.64 6.95 -9.90
CA ALA A 96 -4.25 6.26 -8.66
C ALA A 96 -3.03 5.35 -8.88
N LEU A 97 -2.99 4.57 -9.95
CA LEU A 97 -1.83 3.76 -10.33
C LEU A 97 -0.60 4.63 -10.59
N SER A 98 -0.75 5.72 -11.33
CA SER A 98 0.34 6.68 -11.60
C SER A 98 0.92 7.28 -10.31
N VAL A 99 0.08 7.58 -9.33
CA VAL A 99 0.53 8.05 -7.99
C VAL A 99 1.35 6.97 -7.30
N VAL A 100 0.88 5.72 -7.27
CA VAL A 100 1.61 4.59 -6.66
C VAL A 100 3.00 4.46 -7.27
N GLU A 101 3.10 4.45 -8.60
CA GLU A 101 4.37 4.33 -9.33
C GLU A 101 5.32 5.48 -9.03
N ALA A 102 4.85 6.73 -9.18
CA ALA A 102 5.68 7.92 -8.99
C ALA A 102 6.18 8.06 -7.55
N VAL A 103 5.31 7.83 -6.57
CA VAL A 103 5.67 7.92 -5.15
C VAL A 103 6.69 6.84 -4.79
N ARG A 104 6.50 5.62 -5.25
CA ARG A 104 7.43 4.52 -4.98
C ARG A 104 8.77 4.74 -5.65
N ALA A 105 8.82 5.15 -6.90
CA ALA A 105 10.06 5.45 -7.61
C ALA A 105 10.86 6.55 -6.90
N HIS A 106 10.20 7.66 -6.54
CA HIS A 106 10.82 8.77 -5.83
C HIS A 106 11.30 8.40 -4.42
N THR A 107 10.53 7.61 -3.69
CA THR A 107 10.88 7.19 -2.33
C THR A 107 11.97 6.11 -2.33
N THR A 108 12.02 5.22 -3.32
CA THR A 108 13.10 4.24 -3.48
C THR A 108 14.46 4.93 -3.66
N ALA A 109 14.52 5.98 -4.48
CA ALA A 109 15.74 6.77 -4.64
C ALA A 109 16.21 7.40 -3.30
N LEU A 110 15.26 7.91 -2.50
CA LEU A 110 15.56 8.41 -1.15
C LEU A 110 16.10 7.31 -0.24
N LEU A 111 15.43 6.15 -0.18
CA LEU A 111 15.84 5.03 0.69
C LEU A 111 17.25 4.53 0.40
N ARG A 112 17.64 4.45 -0.88
CA ARG A 112 18.97 4.04 -1.31
C ARG A 112 20.07 5.06 -0.99
N ALA A 113 19.69 6.32 -0.80
CA ALA A 113 20.62 7.40 -0.45
C ALA A 113 20.76 7.62 1.07
N LEU A 114 20.02 6.89 1.90
CA LEU A 114 20.06 7.08 3.35
C LEU A 114 21.38 6.60 3.95
N PRO A 115 22.03 7.43 4.81
CA PRO A 115 23.16 6.99 5.58
C PRO A 115 22.71 6.00 6.68
N ASP A 116 23.66 5.20 7.19
CA ASP A 116 23.36 4.12 8.15
C ASP A 116 22.68 4.58 9.43
N ASP A 117 23.02 5.75 9.94
CA ASP A 117 22.44 6.32 11.17
C ASP A 117 20.97 6.75 10.99
N ALA A 118 20.54 7.07 9.76
CA ALA A 118 19.17 7.44 9.48
C ALA A 118 18.18 6.30 9.76
N TRP A 119 18.60 5.05 9.63
CA TRP A 119 17.73 3.88 9.84
C TRP A 119 17.26 3.72 11.28
N SER A 120 18.01 4.24 12.24
CA SER A 120 17.67 4.22 13.68
C SER A 120 16.75 5.36 14.11
N ARG A 121 16.46 6.33 13.22
CA ARG A 121 15.59 7.46 13.57
C ARG A 121 14.18 6.97 13.89
N VAL A 122 13.58 7.58 14.92
CA VAL A 122 12.28 7.17 15.46
C VAL A 122 11.38 8.39 15.64
N GLY A 123 10.15 8.26 15.18
CA GLY A 123 9.04 9.14 15.51
C GLY A 123 8.03 8.44 16.43
N ARG A 124 6.93 9.12 16.76
CA ARG A 124 5.83 8.58 17.55
C ARG A 124 4.56 8.53 16.72
N HIS A 125 4.10 7.32 16.41
CA HIS A 125 2.80 7.13 15.78
C HIS A 125 1.68 7.25 16.83
N THR A 126 0.59 7.94 16.49
CA THR A 126 -0.50 8.23 17.44
C THR A 126 -1.21 6.99 17.99
N GLU A 127 -1.20 5.88 17.22
CA GLU A 127 -1.89 4.63 17.57
C GLU A 127 -0.90 3.53 18.00
N SER A 128 0.24 3.38 17.30
CA SER A 128 1.16 2.26 17.51
C SER A 128 2.41 2.59 18.32
N GLY A 129 2.60 3.86 18.74
CA GLY A 129 3.75 4.27 19.54
C GLY A 129 5.03 4.46 18.73
N PRO A 130 6.19 3.92 19.12
CA PRO A 130 7.45 4.13 18.43
C PRO A 130 7.39 3.68 16.96
N TYR A 131 7.83 4.56 16.04
CA TYR A 131 7.73 4.35 14.59
C TYR A 131 9.07 4.73 13.94
N SER A 132 9.91 3.73 13.69
CA SER A 132 11.24 3.94 13.10
C SER A 132 11.21 3.88 11.57
N VAL A 133 12.30 4.35 10.94
CA VAL A 133 12.52 4.19 9.49
C VAL A 133 12.50 2.71 9.11
N GLU A 134 13.09 1.83 9.92
CA GLU A 134 13.03 0.38 9.70
C GLU A 134 11.60 -0.18 9.83
N ALA A 135 10.82 0.29 10.80
CA ALA A 135 9.41 -0.11 10.94
C ALA A 135 8.60 0.33 9.73
N TRP A 136 8.82 1.57 9.26
CA TRP A 136 8.24 2.07 8.03
C TRP A 136 8.55 1.15 6.83
N LEU A 137 9.84 0.80 6.65
CA LEU A 137 10.26 -0.04 5.54
C LEU A 137 9.62 -1.44 5.59
N ARG A 138 9.51 -2.06 6.78
CA ARG A 138 8.80 -3.35 6.94
C ARG A 138 7.33 -3.25 6.49
N ILE A 139 6.63 -2.23 6.97
CA ILE A 139 5.21 -2.03 6.65
C ILE A 139 5.02 -1.82 5.15
N TYR A 140 5.75 -0.88 4.57
CA TYR A 140 5.51 -0.47 3.18
C TYR A 140 6.13 -1.42 2.15
N SER A 141 7.15 -2.21 2.49
CA SER A 141 7.62 -3.28 1.61
C SER A 141 6.58 -4.37 1.43
N ASP A 142 5.82 -4.70 2.48
CA ASP A 142 4.78 -5.73 2.45
C ASP A 142 3.40 -5.21 1.99
N HIS A 143 3.18 -3.90 1.99
CA HIS A 143 1.88 -3.26 1.80
C HIS A 143 1.23 -3.59 0.46
N LEU A 144 1.89 -3.27 -0.67
CA LEU A 144 1.32 -3.53 -1.99
C LEU A 144 1.24 -5.03 -2.32
N GLU A 145 2.15 -5.85 -1.80
CA GLU A 145 2.06 -7.30 -1.92
C GLU A 145 0.81 -7.85 -1.19
N GLY A 146 0.52 -7.31 0.00
CA GLY A 146 -0.67 -7.66 0.76
C GLY A 146 -1.96 -7.31 0.01
N HIS A 147 -1.99 -6.13 -0.61
CA HIS A 147 -3.13 -5.66 -1.40
C HIS A 147 -3.26 -6.37 -2.75
N ALA A 148 -2.16 -6.71 -3.42
CA ALA A 148 -2.20 -7.55 -4.60
C ALA A 148 -2.84 -8.92 -4.30
N ARG A 149 -2.44 -9.57 -3.21
CA ARG A 149 -3.10 -10.81 -2.75
C ARG A 149 -4.57 -10.60 -2.35
N GLN A 150 -4.94 -9.43 -1.87
CA GLN A 150 -6.35 -9.12 -1.62
C GLN A 150 -7.16 -9.05 -2.90
N ILE A 151 -6.63 -8.42 -3.95
CA ILE A 151 -7.25 -8.37 -5.29
C ILE A 151 -7.42 -9.79 -5.85
N GLU A 152 -6.39 -10.63 -5.75
CA GLU A 152 -6.43 -12.03 -6.20
C GLU A 152 -7.52 -12.84 -5.49
N ARG A 153 -7.59 -12.71 -4.15
CA ARG A 153 -8.68 -13.38 -3.38
C ARG A 153 -10.07 -12.87 -3.78
N ASN A 154 -10.22 -11.59 -4.06
CA ASN A 154 -11.48 -11.04 -4.54
C ASN A 154 -11.86 -11.64 -5.90
N LEU A 155 -10.91 -11.78 -6.81
CA LEU A 155 -11.10 -12.38 -8.11
C LEU A 155 -11.52 -13.86 -8.01
N ASP A 156 -10.87 -14.63 -7.14
CA ASP A 156 -11.19 -16.03 -6.90
C ASP A 156 -12.61 -16.20 -6.33
N ALA A 157 -13.00 -15.32 -5.40
CA ALA A 157 -14.35 -15.30 -4.84
C ALA A 157 -15.39 -14.94 -5.88
N TRP A 158 -15.13 -13.95 -6.75
CA TRP A 158 -16.00 -13.57 -7.84
C TRP A 158 -16.20 -14.72 -8.86
N ARG A 159 -15.11 -15.38 -9.28
CA ARG A 159 -15.15 -16.54 -10.19
C ARG A 159 -15.94 -17.71 -9.60
N SER A 160 -15.81 -17.96 -8.31
CA SER A 160 -16.54 -19.01 -7.61
C SER A 160 -18.04 -18.71 -7.53
N GLY A 161 -18.41 -17.44 -7.23
CA GLY A 161 -19.81 -17.00 -7.22
C GLY A 161 -20.46 -17.01 -8.59
N ALA A 162 -19.75 -16.62 -9.64
CA ALA A 162 -20.25 -16.70 -11.02
C ALA A 162 -20.50 -18.14 -11.47
N ARG A 163 -19.67 -19.11 -11.06
CA ARG A 163 -19.88 -20.53 -11.38
C ARG A 163 -21.11 -21.13 -10.69
N THR A 164 -21.40 -20.74 -9.46
CA THR A 164 -22.60 -21.21 -8.73
C THR A 164 -23.89 -20.63 -9.30
N ALA A 165 -23.86 -19.41 -9.85
CA ALA A 165 -25.00 -18.78 -10.51
C ALA A 165 -25.27 -19.33 -11.94
N SER A 166 -24.30 -20.02 -12.54
CA SER A 166 -24.37 -20.57 -13.90
C SER A 166 -24.57 -22.10 -13.93
N ALA A 167 -24.71 -22.75 -12.76
CA ALA A 167 -25.06 -24.17 -12.69
C ALA A 167 -26.57 -24.33 -12.87
N PRO A 168 -27.06 -25.20 -13.82
CA PRO A 168 -28.46 -25.41 -14.11
C PRO A 168 -29.24 -26.05 -12.96
#